data_a27a6ff78de90ce4a9514704d6affde5
#
_entry.id   a27a6ff78de90ce4a9514704d6affde5
#
_cell.length_a   1.000
_cell.length_b   1.000
_cell.length_c   1.000
_cell.angle_alpha   90.00
_cell.angle_beta   90.00
_cell.angle_gamma   90.00
#
_symmetry.space_group_name_H-M   'P 1'
#
loop_
_entity.id
_entity.type
_entity.pdbx_description
1 polymer ?
#
loop_
_entity_poly.entity_id
_entity_poly.type
_entity_poly.pdbx_seq_one_letter_code
_entity_poly.pdbx_strand_id
1 'polypeptide(L)'
;MTLRRSFLHGLALAAGVAAASTGALMQTPPQTPTAPAAAQTPAVDVNQYYAIGPDSTERDGVPKGEMKGPYSLPSQAYPGTQHTYWLHVPAQYDPAVEASLMILQDGQAFKDMNGVIRAPNVLDNLIYRRELPVMITVFINPGRTPEQPEPTPQQWGDQTTNRPTEYNTLDDKYARVIVDELMPVLDKGYNISKDPERHGIGGASSGAIAAFTVAWERPNHFRKVLSIVGSFVNLRGGDAYPDIVEKSEKKPIRIFLQDGRNDNRGQGRGGYDQRRDWFFQNVRLMKALTAKGYDVNYAWGMNTHGQRMGGPMLPEMMRWLWRDHAVSTDVTDTVERSFNAPKKKQV
;
A
#
# COMPACT_ATOMS: atom_id res chain seq x y z
N MET A 1 -11.98 -63.41 -4.77
CA MET A 1 -10.96 -64.40 -4.42
C MET A 1 -10.36 -63.94 -3.09
N THR A 2 -10.77 -64.69 -2.11
CA THR A 2 -10.49 -64.67 -0.66
C THR A 2 -9.04 -65.06 -0.35
N LEU A 3 -8.38 -64.44 0.61
CA LEU A 3 -7.57 -65.14 1.60
C LEU A 3 -7.34 -64.30 2.86
N ARG A 4 -7.74 -64.98 3.94
CA ARG A 4 -7.67 -64.61 5.37
C ARG A 4 -6.30 -65.09 5.97
N ARG A 5 -6.10 -64.63 7.22
CA ARG A 5 -5.42 -65.22 8.41
C ARG A 5 -4.07 -64.61 8.75
N SER A 6 -3.62 -64.49 9.98
CA SER A 6 -4.07 -65.07 11.27
C SER A 6 -3.43 -64.35 12.45
N PHE A 7 -4.12 -64.32 13.56
CA PHE A 7 -3.66 -63.99 14.93
C PHE A 7 -2.67 -64.98 15.47
N LEU A 8 -1.70 -64.58 16.29
CA LEU A 8 -1.02 -65.43 17.25
C LEU A 8 -0.85 -64.65 18.57
N HIS A 9 -1.48 -65.24 19.62
CA HIS A 9 -1.34 -64.86 21.01
C HIS A 9 -0.13 -65.61 21.57
N GLY A 10 0.74 -64.89 22.30
CA GLY A 10 1.81 -65.48 23.10
C GLY A 10 1.64 -65.14 24.57
N LEU A 11 1.25 -66.13 25.35
CA LEU A 11 1.23 -66.09 26.81
C LEU A 11 2.66 -66.36 27.32
N ALA A 12 3.16 -65.52 28.25
CA ALA A 12 4.38 -65.84 28.99
C ALA A 12 4.21 -65.62 30.49
N LEU A 13 4.57 -66.69 31.21
CA LEU A 13 4.47 -66.85 32.65
C LEU A 13 5.27 -65.83 33.46
N ALA A 14 4.71 -65.47 34.61
CA ALA A 14 5.41 -64.80 35.70
C ALA A 14 6.31 -65.73 36.47
N ALA A 15 7.59 -65.38 36.69
CA ALA A 15 8.42 -65.94 37.70
C ALA A 15 8.86 -64.80 38.67
N GLY A 16 8.39 -64.94 39.87
CA GLY A 16 8.76 -64.00 40.97
C GLY A 16 10.16 -64.28 41.49
N VAL A 17 10.99 -63.25 41.60
CA VAL A 17 12.23 -63.28 42.38
C VAL A 17 12.15 -62.11 43.35
N ALA A 18 12.10 -62.47 44.66
CA ALA A 18 12.25 -61.50 45.74
C ALA A 18 13.70 -61.05 45.85
N ALA A 19 13.97 -59.80 45.66
CA ALA A 19 15.28 -59.23 45.96
C ALA A 19 15.14 -58.13 47.03
N ALA A 20 15.97 -58.30 48.08
CA ALA A 20 16.04 -57.44 49.24
C ALA A 20 16.44 -56.00 48.86
N SER A 21 15.71 -55.02 49.37
CA SER A 21 15.99 -53.62 49.21
C SER A 21 17.10 -53.17 50.14
N THR A 22 18.29 -52.94 49.61
CA THR A 22 19.31 -52.08 50.26
C THR A 22 19.01 -50.61 49.82
N GLY A 23 18.60 -49.80 50.79
CA GLY A 23 18.32 -48.37 50.56
C GLY A 23 19.64 -47.63 50.24
N ALA A 24 19.82 -47.31 48.97
CA ALA A 24 20.78 -46.30 48.55
C ALA A 24 20.08 -44.92 48.60
N LEU A 25 20.57 -44.08 49.53
CA LEU A 25 20.20 -42.65 49.56
C LEU A 25 20.65 -42.03 48.22
N MET A 26 19.74 -41.80 47.30
CA MET A 26 19.99 -40.97 46.12
C MET A 26 20.24 -39.53 46.63
N GLN A 27 21.46 -39.07 46.55
CA GLN A 27 21.82 -37.68 46.67
C GLN A 27 21.28 -36.98 45.40
N THR A 28 20.34 -36.05 45.57
CA THR A 28 19.91 -35.10 44.53
C THR A 28 21.14 -34.31 44.08
N PRO A 29 21.42 -34.26 42.75
CA PRO A 29 22.51 -33.41 42.26
C PRO A 29 22.24 -31.95 42.64
N PRO A 30 23.28 -31.16 42.91
CA PRO A 30 23.11 -29.75 43.26
C PRO A 30 22.44 -29.02 42.08
N GLN A 31 21.32 -28.37 42.37
CA GLN A 31 20.67 -27.52 41.38
C GLN A 31 21.61 -26.33 41.12
N THR A 32 22.07 -26.22 39.87
CA THR A 32 22.80 -25.04 39.41
C THR A 32 21.85 -23.84 39.58
N PRO A 33 22.28 -22.73 40.20
CA PRO A 33 21.43 -21.55 40.31
C PRO A 33 21.02 -21.11 38.90
N THR A 34 19.72 -21.13 38.61
CA THR A 34 19.18 -20.53 37.40
C THR A 34 19.49 -19.04 37.46
N ALA A 35 20.31 -18.55 36.53
CA ALA A 35 20.55 -17.13 36.40
C ALA A 35 19.20 -16.39 36.33
N PRO A 36 19.02 -15.27 37.03
CA PRO A 36 17.79 -14.51 36.93
C PRO A 36 17.52 -14.19 35.45
N ALA A 37 16.32 -14.53 34.96
CA ALA A 37 15.88 -14.18 33.62
C ALA A 37 16.11 -12.67 33.45
N ALA A 38 16.95 -12.30 32.50
CA ALA A 38 17.18 -10.89 32.19
C ALA A 38 15.82 -10.25 31.99
N ALA A 39 15.50 -9.22 32.77
CA ALA A 39 14.26 -8.48 32.62
C ALA A 39 14.21 -7.98 31.18
N GLN A 40 13.28 -8.54 30.40
CA GLN A 40 13.07 -8.08 29.02
C GLN A 40 12.58 -6.65 29.11
N THR A 41 13.38 -5.72 28.62
CA THR A 41 12.94 -4.34 28.43
C THR A 41 11.66 -4.39 27.60
N PRO A 42 10.57 -3.76 28.03
CA PRO A 42 9.33 -3.76 27.25
C PRO A 42 9.63 -3.31 25.83
N ALA A 43 9.16 -4.07 24.84
CA ALA A 43 9.32 -3.68 23.44
C ALA A 43 8.64 -2.33 23.23
N VAL A 44 9.41 -1.33 22.81
CA VAL A 44 8.87 0.01 22.52
C VAL A 44 7.96 -0.11 21.31
N ASP A 45 6.69 0.29 21.44
CA ASP A 45 5.80 0.44 20.28
C ASP A 45 6.27 1.65 19.46
N VAL A 46 7.09 1.36 18.46
CA VAL A 46 7.65 2.39 17.57
C VAL A 46 6.59 3.15 16.78
N ASN A 47 5.39 2.59 16.63
CA ASN A 47 4.30 3.24 15.90
C ASN A 47 3.69 4.42 16.68
N GLN A 48 3.91 4.51 17.98
CA GLN A 48 3.46 5.66 18.79
C GLN A 48 4.09 6.99 18.37
N TYR A 49 5.22 6.96 17.68
CA TYR A 49 5.91 8.17 17.20
C TYR A 49 5.31 8.74 15.90
N TYR A 50 4.37 8.04 15.28
CA TYR A 50 3.75 8.45 14.02
C TYR A 50 2.31 8.93 14.25
N ALA A 51 2.19 10.14 14.80
CA ALA A 51 0.89 10.76 15.06
C ALA A 51 0.33 11.45 13.81
N ILE A 52 -0.98 11.36 13.63
CA ILE A 52 -1.71 12.11 12.59
C ILE A 52 -1.56 13.60 12.84
N GLY A 53 -1.02 14.31 11.85
CA GLY A 53 -0.85 15.77 11.89
C GLY A 53 -2.10 16.54 11.45
N PRO A 54 -2.07 17.87 11.60
CA PRO A 54 -3.21 18.73 11.28
C PRO A 54 -3.58 18.73 9.79
N ASP A 55 -2.64 18.41 8.90
CA ASP A 55 -2.90 18.34 7.46
C ASP A 55 -3.73 17.10 7.05
N SER A 56 -3.80 16.10 7.92
CA SER A 56 -4.57 14.88 7.71
C SER A 56 -5.87 14.85 8.52
N THR A 57 -6.29 15.97 9.09
CA THR A 57 -7.54 16.11 9.83
C THR A 57 -8.45 17.14 9.17
N GLU A 58 -9.75 16.97 9.36
CA GLU A 58 -10.72 17.98 8.94
C GLU A 58 -10.42 19.33 9.60
N ARG A 59 -10.52 20.41 8.85
CA ARG A 59 -10.25 21.78 9.34
C ARG A 59 -11.41 22.71 9.03
N ASP A 60 -11.73 23.54 10.02
CA ASP A 60 -12.72 24.59 9.84
C ASP A 60 -12.28 25.59 8.75
N GLY A 61 -13.23 26.00 7.92
CA GLY A 61 -13.00 26.94 6.83
C GLY A 61 -12.38 26.33 5.58
N VAL A 62 -11.96 25.05 5.60
CA VAL A 62 -11.50 24.33 4.41
C VAL A 62 -12.71 23.70 3.71
N PRO A 63 -13.02 24.09 2.46
CA PRO A 63 -14.09 23.46 1.69
C PRO A 63 -13.79 21.99 1.44
N LYS A 64 -14.78 21.13 1.68
CA LYS A 64 -14.67 19.70 1.48
C LYS A 64 -14.97 19.32 0.04
N GLY A 65 -14.15 18.44 -0.51
CA GLY A 65 -14.44 17.76 -1.76
C GLY A 65 -15.63 16.78 -1.61
N GLU A 66 -16.20 16.43 -2.72
CA GLU A 66 -17.29 15.45 -2.80
C GLU A 66 -16.74 14.05 -3.05
N MET A 67 -17.12 13.07 -2.22
CA MET A 67 -16.84 11.65 -2.45
C MET A 67 -17.97 11.03 -3.27
N LYS A 68 -17.69 10.64 -4.51
CA LYS A 68 -18.66 10.02 -5.42
C LYS A 68 -18.40 8.51 -5.56
N GLY A 69 -19.44 7.73 -5.72
CA GLY A 69 -19.39 6.29 -5.79
C GLY A 69 -20.02 5.60 -4.57
N PRO A 70 -19.91 4.27 -4.41
CA PRO A 70 -19.07 3.38 -5.24
C PRO A 70 -19.56 3.23 -6.67
N TYR A 71 -18.62 3.10 -7.60
CA TYR A 71 -18.86 2.72 -8.98
C TYR A 71 -18.23 1.35 -9.26
N SER A 72 -18.77 0.61 -10.23
CA SER A 72 -18.23 -0.66 -10.68
C SER A 72 -17.64 -0.51 -12.07
N LEU A 73 -16.43 -1.03 -12.27
CA LEU A 73 -15.73 -1.11 -13.55
C LEU A 73 -15.51 -2.59 -13.89
N PRO A 74 -16.34 -3.20 -14.76
CA PRO A 74 -16.07 -4.53 -15.29
C PRO A 74 -14.77 -4.53 -16.09
N SER A 75 -13.92 -5.54 -15.90
CA SER A 75 -12.61 -5.61 -16.53
C SER A 75 -12.60 -6.54 -17.75
N GLN A 76 -12.05 -6.06 -18.85
CA GLN A 76 -11.70 -6.85 -20.01
C GLN A 76 -10.30 -7.46 -19.88
N ALA A 77 -9.38 -6.75 -19.22
CA ALA A 77 -8.03 -7.26 -18.93
C ALA A 77 -8.08 -8.49 -18.00
N TYR A 78 -9.04 -8.52 -17.07
CA TYR A 78 -9.28 -9.67 -16.17
C TYR A 78 -10.75 -10.11 -16.28
N PRO A 79 -11.12 -10.89 -17.33
CA PRO A 79 -12.51 -11.27 -17.57
C PRO A 79 -13.16 -11.96 -16.37
N GLY A 80 -14.42 -11.60 -16.08
CA GLY A 80 -15.16 -12.12 -14.93
C GLY A 80 -14.90 -11.37 -13.62
N THR A 81 -14.03 -10.35 -13.61
CA THR A 81 -13.83 -9.48 -12.45
C THR A 81 -14.37 -8.07 -12.70
N GLN A 82 -14.59 -7.37 -11.62
CA GLN A 82 -14.93 -5.95 -11.61
C GLN A 82 -14.13 -5.23 -10.52
N HIS A 83 -13.81 -3.96 -10.75
CA HIS A 83 -13.14 -3.08 -9.80
C HIS A 83 -14.14 -2.10 -9.23
N THR A 84 -14.18 -1.98 -7.91
CA THR A 84 -14.94 -0.92 -7.25
C THR A 84 -14.07 0.31 -7.10
N TYR A 85 -14.59 1.48 -7.46
CA TYR A 85 -13.85 2.73 -7.31
C TYR A 85 -14.73 3.87 -6.82
N TRP A 86 -14.08 4.86 -6.23
CA TRP A 86 -14.67 6.13 -5.78
C TRP A 86 -13.85 7.28 -6.32
N LEU A 87 -14.47 8.45 -6.40
CA LEU A 87 -13.83 9.68 -6.82
C LEU A 87 -13.91 10.71 -5.69
N HIS A 88 -12.81 11.34 -5.37
CA HIS A 88 -12.81 12.57 -4.61
C HIS A 88 -12.68 13.73 -5.63
N VAL A 89 -13.71 14.56 -5.68
CA VAL A 89 -13.75 15.76 -6.51
C VAL A 89 -13.58 16.96 -5.59
N PRO A 90 -12.44 17.67 -5.61
CA PRO A 90 -12.22 18.77 -4.70
C PRO A 90 -13.21 19.91 -4.93
N ALA A 91 -13.53 20.66 -3.89
CA ALA A 91 -14.46 21.78 -3.97
C ALA A 91 -14.02 22.86 -4.97
N GLN A 92 -12.73 22.92 -5.29
CA GLN A 92 -12.11 23.87 -6.23
C GLN A 92 -12.19 23.40 -7.70
N TYR A 93 -12.74 22.22 -7.96
CA TYR A 93 -12.82 21.72 -9.33
C TYR A 93 -13.75 22.57 -10.19
N ASP A 94 -13.23 23.04 -11.31
CA ASP A 94 -13.96 23.75 -12.35
C ASP A 94 -13.87 22.94 -13.67
N PRO A 95 -14.98 22.46 -14.24
CA PRO A 95 -14.97 21.68 -15.48
C PRO A 95 -14.43 22.44 -16.71
N ALA A 96 -14.32 23.78 -16.62
CA ALA A 96 -13.71 24.59 -17.68
C ALA A 96 -12.17 24.55 -17.64
N VAL A 97 -11.57 24.07 -16.54
CA VAL A 97 -10.12 24.01 -16.35
C VAL A 97 -9.68 22.57 -16.13
N GLU A 98 -8.61 22.18 -16.81
CA GLU A 98 -8.07 20.82 -16.65
C GLU A 98 -7.59 20.55 -15.22
N ALA A 99 -8.10 19.48 -14.60
CA ALA A 99 -7.62 19.00 -13.32
C ALA A 99 -6.45 18.02 -13.48
N SER A 100 -5.60 17.93 -12.48
CA SER A 100 -4.65 16.83 -12.34
C SER A 100 -5.36 15.53 -11.92
N LEU A 101 -4.68 14.39 -12.01
CA LEU A 101 -5.21 13.07 -11.65
C LEU A 101 -4.29 12.38 -10.64
N MET A 102 -4.88 11.81 -9.59
CA MET A 102 -4.21 10.87 -8.69
C MET A 102 -5.02 9.58 -8.60
N ILE A 103 -4.39 8.42 -8.73
CA ILE A 103 -5.05 7.11 -8.55
C ILE A 103 -4.41 6.39 -7.37
N LEU A 104 -5.21 5.99 -6.40
CA LEU A 104 -4.77 5.32 -5.18
C LEU A 104 -5.35 3.90 -5.10
N GLN A 105 -4.43 2.93 -5.03
CA GLN A 105 -4.75 1.52 -4.94
C GLN A 105 -5.25 1.16 -3.52
N ASP A 106 -6.01 0.05 -3.38
CA ASP A 106 -6.68 -0.31 -2.13
C ASP A 106 -7.59 0.84 -1.63
N GLY A 107 -8.40 1.34 -2.54
CA GLY A 107 -9.15 2.60 -2.41
C GLY A 107 -10.02 2.70 -1.17
N GLN A 108 -10.63 1.57 -0.72
CA GLN A 108 -11.46 1.53 0.49
C GLN A 108 -10.71 2.02 1.72
N ALA A 109 -9.40 1.76 1.81
CA ALA A 109 -8.59 2.13 2.96
C ALA A 109 -8.02 3.55 2.83
N PHE A 110 -7.62 3.97 1.62
CA PHE A 110 -7.10 5.32 1.40
C PHE A 110 -8.18 6.41 1.55
N LYS A 111 -9.43 6.13 1.14
CA LYS A 111 -10.54 7.08 1.24
C LYS A 111 -11.13 7.23 2.65
N ASP A 112 -10.76 6.36 3.59
CA ASP A 112 -11.29 6.41 4.96
C ASP A 112 -10.77 7.67 5.69
N MET A 113 -11.68 8.62 5.94
CA MET A 113 -11.38 9.90 6.60
C MET A 113 -10.99 9.73 8.07
N ASN A 114 -11.30 8.59 8.69
CA ASN A 114 -10.99 8.27 10.08
C ASN A 114 -9.87 7.20 10.20
N GLY A 115 -9.43 6.67 9.07
CA GLY A 115 -8.36 5.67 8.99
C GLY A 115 -6.97 6.24 9.29
N VAL A 116 -5.97 5.46 8.94
CA VAL A 116 -4.56 5.84 9.17
C VAL A 116 -3.99 6.74 8.07
N ILE A 117 -4.59 6.73 6.86
CA ILE A 117 -4.11 7.52 5.70
C ILE A 117 -4.85 8.84 5.56
N ARG A 118 -6.18 8.82 5.60
CA ARG A 118 -7.06 10.01 5.54
C ARG A 118 -6.84 10.87 4.30
N ALA A 119 -6.64 10.23 3.14
CA ALA A 119 -6.29 10.96 1.92
C ALA A 119 -7.27 12.08 1.55
N PRO A 120 -8.61 11.97 1.70
CA PRO A 120 -9.51 13.08 1.40
C PRO A 120 -9.22 14.34 2.23
N ASN A 121 -8.95 14.19 3.54
CA ASN A 121 -8.60 15.34 4.38
C ASN A 121 -7.30 16.01 3.94
N VAL A 122 -6.30 15.19 3.57
CA VAL A 122 -5.01 15.70 3.05
C VAL A 122 -5.22 16.49 1.75
N LEU A 123 -6.00 15.93 0.83
CA LEU A 123 -6.30 16.56 -0.45
C LEU A 123 -7.02 17.89 -0.27
N ASP A 124 -8.09 17.92 0.52
CA ASP A 124 -8.85 19.15 0.80
C ASP A 124 -7.96 20.25 1.39
N ASN A 125 -7.17 19.89 2.41
CA ASN A 125 -6.28 20.84 3.09
C ASN A 125 -5.18 21.39 2.18
N LEU A 126 -4.52 20.52 1.41
CA LEU A 126 -3.37 20.94 0.59
C LEU A 126 -3.81 21.66 -0.70
N ILE A 127 -4.92 21.25 -1.33
CA ILE A 127 -5.47 21.95 -2.49
C ILE A 127 -5.95 23.36 -2.06
N TYR A 128 -6.62 23.46 -0.90
CA TYR A 128 -7.04 24.75 -0.35
C TYR A 128 -5.89 25.72 -0.17
N ARG A 129 -4.76 25.24 0.33
CA ARG A 129 -3.55 26.06 0.52
C ARG A 129 -2.71 26.22 -0.74
N ARG A 130 -3.17 25.70 -1.89
CA ARG A 130 -2.43 25.72 -3.18
C ARG A 130 -1.08 24.99 -3.12
N GLU A 131 -0.89 24.09 -2.17
CA GLU A 131 0.29 23.24 -2.05
C GLU A 131 0.21 22.04 -3.00
N LEU A 132 -1.00 21.70 -3.45
CA LEU A 132 -1.29 20.76 -4.53
C LEU A 132 -2.13 21.44 -5.61
N PRO A 133 -2.02 21.01 -6.87
CA PRO A 133 -2.93 21.43 -7.92
C PRO A 133 -4.35 20.91 -7.62
N VAL A 134 -5.36 21.56 -8.20
CA VAL A 134 -6.70 20.97 -8.26
C VAL A 134 -6.61 19.63 -8.97
N MET A 135 -6.99 18.54 -8.28
CA MET A 135 -6.89 17.18 -8.81
C MET A 135 -8.11 16.33 -8.49
N ILE A 136 -8.56 15.56 -9.47
CA ILE A 136 -9.48 14.45 -9.25
C ILE A 136 -8.67 13.28 -8.68
N THR A 137 -9.13 12.71 -7.56
CA THR A 137 -8.48 11.53 -7.00
C THR A 137 -9.40 10.32 -7.10
N VAL A 138 -8.87 9.24 -7.66
CA VAL A 138 -9.57 7.96 -7.77
C VAL A 138 -9.06 7.03 -6.69
N PHE A 139 -9.97 6.43 -5.95
CA PHE A 139 -9.72 5.36 -4.99
C PHE A 139 -10.25 4.07 -5.60
N ILE A 140 -9.35 3.16 -6.00
CA ILE A 140 -9.72 1.93 -6.70
C ILE A 140 -9.31 0.69 -5.92
N ASN A 141 -10.24 -0.27 -5.80
CA ASN A 141 -9.95 -1.59 -5.25
C ASN A 141 -9.45 -2.55 -6.34
N PRO A 142 -8.71 -3.61 -5.96
CA PRO A 142 -8.39 -4.69 -6.88
C PRO A 142 -9.65 -5.37 -7.41
N GLY A 143 -9.52 -6.04 -8.53
CA GLY A 143 -10.63 -6.79 -9.15
C GLY A 143 -11.13 -7.92 -8.25
N ARG A 144 -12.42 -8.15 -8.27
CA ARG A 144 -13.11 -9.25 -7.60
C ARG A 144 -14.22 -9.79 -8.50
N THR A 145 -14.64 -11.02 -8.26
CA THR A 145 -15.86 -11.53 -8.90
C THR A 145 -17.10 -10.90 -8.23
N PRO A 146 -18.26 -10.87 -8.91
CA PRO A 146 -19.48 -10.29 -8.33
C PRO A 146 -19.92 -10.94 -7.01
N GLU A 147 -19.58 -12.20 -6.78
CA GLU A 147 -19.96 -12.97 -5.60
C GLU A 147 -19.05 -12.70 -4.39
N GLN A 148 -17.86 -12.16 -4.62
CA GLN A 148 -16.94 -11.80 -3.53
C GLN A 148 -17.39 -10.49 -2.86
N PRO A 149 -17.34 -10.42 -1.52
CA PRO A 149 -17.73 -9.20 -0.82
C PRO A 149 -16.76 -8.04 -1.09
N GLU A 150 -17.25 -6.82 -0.95
CA GLU A 150 -16.37 -5.64 -0.91
C GLU A 150 -15.52 -5.67 0.37
N PRO A 151 -14.23 -5.35 0.30
CA PRO A 151 -13.40 -5.21 1.49
C PRO A 151 -13.83 -4.01 2.33
N THR A 152 -13.76 -4.15 3.65
CA THR A 152 -14.00 -3.03 4.57
C THR A 152 -12.80 -2.06 4.57
N PRO A 153 -12.96 -0.81 5.05
CA PRO A 153 -11.85 0.15 5.15
C PRO A 153 -10.64 -0.36 5.95
N GLN A 154 -10.87 -1.26 6.89
CA GLN A 154 -9.82 -1.85 7.73
C GLN A 154 -9.13 -3.05 7.08
N GLN A 155 -9.67 -3.60 6.00
CA GLN A 155 -9.08 -4.73 5.28
C GLN A 155 -8.05 -4.25 4.27
N TRP A 156 -6.82 -4.11 4.73
CA TRP A 156 -5.68 -3.88 3.85
C TRP A 156 -5.20 -5.20 3.24
N GLY A 157 -4.95 -5.17 1.94
CA GLY A 157 -4.33 -6.30 1.28
C GLY A 157 -5.22 -7.54 1.22
N ASP A 158 -6.50 -7.38 0.97
CA ASP A 158 -7.45 -8.48 0.80
C ASP A 158 -6.94 -9.53 -0.19
N GLN A 159 -6.75 -10.75 0.30
CA GLN A 159 -6.25 -11.88 -0.47
C GLN A 159 -7.38 -12.72 -1.10
N THR A 160 -8.64 -12.42 -0.79
CA THR A 160 -9.81 -13.12 -1.33
C THR A 160 -10.23 -12.60 -2.70
N THR A 161 -9.71 -11.45 -3.09
CA THR A 161 -9.91 -10.83 -4.41
C THR A 161 -8.82 -11.24 -5.39
N ASN A 162 -8.83 -10.64 -6.58
CA ASN A 162 -7.78 -10.83 -7.58
C ASN A 162 -6.47 -10.06 -7.26
N ARG A 163 -6.40 -9.37 -6.13
CA ARG A 163 -5.30 -8.49 -5.70
C ARG A 163 -3.90 -9.10 -5.84
N PRO A 164 -3.62 -10.34 -5.38
CA PRO A 164 -2.29 -10.91 -5.51
C PRO A 164 -1.84 -11.08 -6.97
N THR A 165 -2.78 -11.33 -7.87
CA THR A 165 -2.50 -11.47 -9.31
C THR A 165 -2.34 -10.13 -9.99
N GLU A 166 -3.26 -9.20 -9.78
CA GLU A 166 -3.23 -7.89 -10.41
C GLU A 166 -2.05 -7.04 -9.95
N TYR A 167 -1.82 -7.01 -8.64
CA TYR A 167 -0.88 -6.06 -8.05
C TYR A 167 0.57 -6.54 -8.04
N ASN A 168 0.81 -7.86 -7.98
CA ASN A 168 2.18 -8.36 -7.86
C ASN A 168 2.75 -8.92 -9.18
N THR A 169 1.98 -8.95 -10.27
CA THR A 169 2.49 -9.37 -11.58
C THR A 169 3.17 -8.19 -12.28
N LEU A 170 4.40 -8.44 -12.76
CA LEU A 170 5.24 -7.41 -13.38
C LEU A 170 5.00 -7.34 -14.90
N ASP A 171 3.77 -7.07 -15.30
CA ASP A 171 3.39 -6.93 -16.69
C ASP A 171 2.43 -5.76 -16.91
N ASP A 172 2.10 -5.51 -18.16
CA ASP A 172 1.21 -4.46 -18.60
C ASP A 172 -0.28 -4.69 -18.28
N LYS A 173 -0.65 -5.88 -17.82
CA LYS A 173 -2.05 -6.27 -17.77
C LYS A 173 -2.88 -5.41 -16.82
N TYR A 174 -2.35 -5.11 -15.62
CA TYR A 174 -3.04 -4.20 -14.71
C TYR A 174 -2.99 -2.74 -15.19
N ALA A 175 -1.93 -2.34 -15.88
CA ALA A 175 -1.87 -1.02 -16.49
C ALA A 175 -2.99 -0.80 -17.52
N ARG A 176 -3.42 -1.85 -18.23
CA ARG A 176 -4.58 -1.77 -19.13
C ARG A 176 -5.90 -1.50 -18.40
N VAL A 177 -6.10 -2.08 -17.21
CA VAL A 177 -7.29 -1.72 -16.39
C VAL A 177 -7.31 -0.23 -16.09
N ILE A 178 -6.17 0.33 -15.73
CA ILE A 178 -6.08 1.75 -15.35
C ILE A 178 -6.19 2.66 -16.57
N VAL A 179 -5.40 2.38 -17.63
CA VAL A 179 -5.26 3.30 -18.77
C VAL A 179 -6.35 3.07 -19.81
N ASP A 180 -6.65 1.81 -20.13
CA ASP A 180 -7.52 1.50 -21.27
C ASP A 180 -8.99 1.32 -20.86
N GLU A 181 -9.25 1.04 -19.56
CA GLU A 181 -10.61 0.82 -19.06
C GLU A 181 -11.09 1.98 -18.15
N LEU A 182 -10.32 2.35 -17.12
CA LEU A 182 -10.75 3.37 -16.15
C LEU A 182 -10.65 4.80 -16.71
N MET A 183 -9.48 5.21 -17.24
CA MET A 183 -9.28 6.60 -17.71
C MET A 183 -10.32 7.05 -18.74
N PRO A 184 -10.73 6.25 -19.75
CA PRO A 184 -11.78 6.64 -20.68
C PRO A 184 -13.15 6.86 -20.00
N VAL A 185 -13.43 6.21 -18.88
CA VAL A 185 -14.66 6.46 -18.11
C VAL A 185 -14.57 7.80 -17.38
N LEU A 186 -13.42 8.12 -16.82
CA LEU A 186 -13.18 9.40 -16.14
C LEU A 186 -13.29 10.57 -17.11
N ASP A 187 -12.70 10.45 -18.30
CA ASP A 187 -12.69 11.47 -19.35
C ASP A 187 -14.08 11.88 -19.84
N LYS A 188 -15.07 11.00 -19.71
CA LYS A 188 -16.47 11.32 -20.06
C LYS A 188 -17.13 12.24 -19.04
N GLY A 189 -16.68 12.23 -17.80
CA GLY A 189 -17.31 12.97 -16.68
C GLY A 189 -16.51 14.16 -16.18
N TYR A 190 -15.22 14.23 -16.49
CA TYR A 190 -14.32 15.22 -15.91
C TYR A 190 -13.31 15.73 -16.94
N ASN A 191 -12.97 17.02 -16.82
CA ASN A 191 -11.92 17.63 -17.61
C ASN A 191 -10.56 17.37 -16.93
N ILE A 192 -9.97 16.21 -17.25
CA ILE A 192 -8.67 15.78 -16.73
C ILE A 192 -7.60 16.08 -17.77
N SER A 193 -6.49 16.67 -17.33
CA SER A 193 -5.33 16.96 -18.19
C SER A 193 -4.85 15.69 -18.92
N LYS A 194 -4.32 15.87 -20.11
CA LYS A 194 -3.67 14.78 -20.86
C LYS A 194 -2.15 14.76 -20.67
N ASP A 195 -1.62 15.74 -19.95
CA ASP A 195 -0.20 15.80 -19.62
C ASP A 195 0.15 14.75 -18.54
N PRO A 196 1.01 13.76 -18.85
CA PRO A 196 1.43 12.75 -17.88
C PRO A 196 2.16 13.33 -16.66
N GLU A 197 2.73 14.54 -16.75
CA GLU A 197 3.31 15.25 -15.58
C GLU A 197 2.24 15.67 -14.56
N ARG A 198 0.99 15.71 -14.96
CA ARG A 198 -0.15 16.02 -14.11
C ARG A 198 -0.87 14.77 -13.59
N HIS A 199 -0.28 13.58 -13.79
CA HIS A 199 -0.85 12.31 -13.34
C HIS A 199 0.07 11.61 -12.33
N GLY A 200 -0.53 11.22 -11.20
CA GLY A 200 0.10 10.42 -10.16
C GLY A 200 -0.65 9.12 -9.93
N ILE A 201 0.08 8.12 -9.44
CA ILE A 201 -0.48 6.83 -9.04
C ILE A 201 0.24 6.35 -7.79
N GLY A 202 -0.47 5.70 -6.86
CA GLY A 202 0.13 5.28 -5.61
C GLY A 202 -0.62 4.18 -4.90
N GLY A 203 -0.01 3.69 -3.83
CA GLY A 203 -0.59 2.65 -3.00
C GLY A 203 0.31 2.22 -1.86
N ALA A 204 -0.13 1.18 -1.16
CA ALA A 204 0.63 0.58 -0.07
C ALA A 204 0.85 -0.91 -0.32
N SER A 205 2.02 -1.43 0.11
CA SER A 205 2.37 -2.84 -0.02
C SER A 205 2.28 -3.33 -1.48
N SER A 206 1.46 -4.32 -1.79
CA SER A 206 1.21 -4.74 -3.18
C SER A 206 0.58 -3.63 -4.03
N GLY A 207 -0.22 -2.72 -3.45
CA GLY A 207 -0.73 -1.56 -4.18
C GLY A 207 0.36 -0.58 -4.62
N ALA A 208 1.46 -0.49 -3.86
CA ALA A 208 2.59 0.35 -4.21
C ALA A 208 3.40 -0.22 -5.39
N ILE A 209 3.68 -1.52 -5.41
CA ILE A 209 4.36 -2.14 -6.57
C ILE A 209 3.46 -2.11 -7.80
N ALA A 210 2.13 -2.29 -7.65
CA ALA A 210 1.17 -2.14 -8.74
C ALA A 210 1.24 -0.73 -9.35
N ALA A 211 1.22 0.30 -8.51
CA ALA A 211 1.33 1.70 -8.94
C ALA A 211 2.65 1.95 -9.69
N PHE A 212 3.77 1.43 -9.16
CA PHE A 212 5.06 1.52 -9.84
C PHE A 212 5.03 0.81 -11.18
N THR A 213 4.48 -0.41 -11.25
CA THR A 213 4.36 -1.20 -12.49
C THR A 213 3.54 -0.44 -13.53
N VAL A 214 2.40 0.15 -13.16
CA VAL A 214 1.59 0.97 -14.10
C VAL A 214 2.40 2.14 -14.65
N ALA A 215 3.09 2.91 -13.81
CA ALA A 215 3.92 4.02 -14.27
C ALA A 215 5.12 3.54 -15.09
N TRP A 216 5.68 2.38 -14.76
CA TRP A 216 6.77 1.77 -15.50
C TRP A 216 6.36 1.34 -16.91
N GLU A 217 5.20 0.70 -17.05
CA GLU A 217 4.69 0.22 -18.34
C GLU A 217 4.04 1.34 -19.17
N ARG A 218 3.51 2.38 -18.51
CA ARG A 218 2.78 3.51 -19.14
C ARG A 218 3.35 4.87 -18.72
N PRO A 219 4.66 5.17 -18.92
CA PRO A 219 5.27 6.43 -18.52
C PRO A 219 4.76 7.65 -19.31
N ASN A 220 4.05 7.40 -20.41
CA ASN A 220 3.32 8.39 -21.18
C ASN A 220 1.93 8.74 -20.61
N HIS A 221 1.53 8.07 -19.52
CA HIS A 221 0.29 8.35 -18.78
C HIS A 221 0.57 8.74 -17.33
N PHE A 222 1.54 8.14 -16.66
CA PHE A 222 1.84 8.39 -15.25
C PHE A 222 3.33 8.66 -15.04
N ARG A 223 3.63 9.79 -14.39
CA ARG A 223 5.01 10.18 -14.08
C ARG A 223 5.30 10.39 -12.60
N LYS A 224 4.29 10.34 -11.73
CA LYS A 224 4.45 10.49 -10.28
C LYS A 224 3.99 9.24 -9.56
N VAL A 225 4.86 8.65 -8.74
CA VAL A 225 4.60 7.39 -8.03
C VAL A 225 4.73 7.60 -6.52
N LEU A 226 3.69 7.23 -5.78
CA LEU A 226 3.66 7.16 -4.32
C LEU A 226 3.76 5.72 -3.87
N SER A 227 4.79 5.36 -3.11
CA SER A 227 5.00 4.02 -2.58
C SER A 227 5.11 4.03 -1.05
N ILE A 228 4.15 3.40 -0.39
CA ILE A 228 4.14 3.19 1.06
C ILE A 228 4.39 1.70 1.31
N VAL A 229 5.43 1.34 2.07
CA VAL A 229 5.85 -0.05 2.39
C VAL A 229 5.78 -1.00 1.19
N GLY A 230 6.33 -0.58 0.05
CA GLY A 230 6.15 -1.24 -1.24
C GLY A 230 6.63 -2.70 -1.27
N SER A 231 5.83 -3.59 -1.86
CA SER A 231 6.14 -5.02 -1.97
C SER A 231 7.10 -5.34 -3.12
N PHE A 232 8.23 -4.63 -3.20
CA PHE A 232 9.30 -4.92 -4.17
C PHE A 232 10.09 -6.17 -3.79
N VAL A 233 9.39 -7.20 -3.39
CA VAL A 233 9.90 -8.48 -2.85
C VAL A 233 9.42 -9.65 -3.70
N ASN A 234 10.00 -10.84 -3.47
CA ASN A 234 9.62 -12.04 -4.21
C ASN A 234 8.27 -12.60 -3.75
N LEU A 235 7.18 -11.88 -4.07
CA LEU A 235 5.81 -12.43 -4.06
C LEU A 235 5.48 -13.04 -5.43
N ARG A 236 5.74 -12.31 -6.51
CA ARG A 236 5.67 -12.72 -7.92
C ARG A 236 6.82 -12.13 -8.73
N GLY A 237 8.03 -12.11 -8.15
CA GLY A 237 9.22 -11.59 -8.81
C GLY A 237 9.46 -10.09 -8.63
N GLY A 238 8.78 -9.40 -7.70
CA GLY A 238 8.94 -7.97 -7.47
C GLY A 238 10.35 -7.54 -7.07
N ASP A 239 11.13 -8.45 -6.51
CA ASP A 239 12.55 -8.29 -6.19
C ASP A 239 13.46 -8.12 -7.43
N ALA A 240 12.92 -8.31 -8.63
CA ALA A 240 13.63 -8.06 -9.89
C ALA A 240 13.67 -6.58 -10.28
N TYR A 241 12.83 -5.72 -9.72
CA TYR A 241 12.76 -4.31 -10.13
C TYR A 241 14.08 -3.53 -10.02
N PRO A 242 14.92 -3.70 -8.98
CA PRO A 242 16.21 -3.03 -8.97
C PRO A 242 17.05 -3.37 -10.21
N ASP A 243 17.11 -4.64 -10.58
CA ASP A 243 17.88 -5.11 -11.75
C ASP A 243 17.22 -4.68 -13.08
N ILE A 244 15.87 -4.63 -13.14
CA ILE A 244 15.13 -4.11 -14.29
C ILE A 244 15.45 -2.62 -14.49
N VAL A 245 15.45 -1.82 -13.43
CA VAL A 245 15.79 -0.39 -13.47
C VAL A 245 17.21 -0.19 -13.99
N GLU A 246 18.17 -0.95 -13.46
CA GLU A 246 19.58 -0.84 -13.88
C GLU A 246 19.79 -1.15 -15.36
N LYS A 247 19.09 -2.17 -15.90
CA LYS A 247 19.25 -2.66 -17.27
C LYS A 247 18.43 -1.91 -18.31
N SER A 248 17.36 -1.20 -17.89
CA SER A 248 16.46 -0.50 -18.79
C SER A 248 16.94 0.93 -19.06
N GLU A 249 16.45 1.52 -20.14
CA GLU A 249 16.55 2.96 -20.34
C GLU A 249 15.78 3.71 -19.26
N LYS A 250 16.28 4.91 -18.90
CA LYS A 250 15.63 5.75 -17.89
C LYS A 250 14.26 6.20 -18.40
N LYS A 251 13.24 5.94 -17.61
CA LYS A 251 11.88 6.42 -17.86
C LYS A 251 11.64 7.75 -17.13
N PRO A 252 10.79 8.65 -17.65
CA PRO A 252 10.54 9.96 -17.03
C PRO A 252 9.56 9.86 -15.85
N ILE A 253 9.87 9.06 -14.83
CA ILE A 253 9.07 8.89 -13.64
C ILE A 253 9.78 9.45 -12.41
N ARG A 254 9.00 10.03 -11.51
CA ARG A 254 9.39 10.51 -10.17
C ARG A 254 8.74 9.61 -9.14
N ILE A 255 9.46 9.23 -8.10
CA ILE A 255 8.95 8.33 -7.09
C ILE A 255 9.31 8.77 -5.66
N PHE A 256 8.33 8.70 -4.75
CA PHE A 256 8.56 8.77 -3.31
C PHE A 256 8.40 7.38 -2.71
N LEU A 257 9.44 6.90 -2.03
CA LEU A 257 9.47 5.61 -1.33
C LEU A 257 9.40 5.83 0.18
N GLN A 258 8.44 5.20 0.85
CA GLN A 258 8.37 5.18 2.31
C GLN A 258 8.39 3.72 2.80
N ASP A 259 9.24 3.43 3.80
CA ASP A 259 9.29 2.12 4.44
C ASP A 259 9.86 2.21 5.86
N GLY A 260 9.81 1.12 6.61
CA GLY A 260 10.30 1.00 7.97
C GLY A 260 11.29 -0.13 8.18
N ARG A 261 12.30 0.12 9.03
CA ARG A 261 13.33 -0.88 9.36
C ARG A 261 12.78 -2.13 10.03
N ASN A 262 11.59 -2.06 10.63
CA ASN A 262 10.93 -3.19 11.27
C ASN A 262 9.84 -3.81 10.38
N ASP A 263 9.87 -3.54 9.06
CA ASP A 263 9.02 -4.22 8.10
C ASP A 263 9.35 -5.72 8.03
N ASN A 264 8.55 -6.49 7.30
CA ASN A 264 8.74 -7.93 7.14
C ASN A 264 10.17 -8.25 6.68
N ARG A 265 10.90 -9.05 7.49
CA ARG A 265 12.33 -9.29 7.34
C ARG A 265 12.68 -10.53 6.53
N GLY A 266 11.73 -11.10 5.77
CA GLY A 266 12.01 -12.27 4.97
C GLY A 266 12.33 -13.55 5.77
N GLN A 267 11.96 -13.61 7.04
CA GLN A 267 12.15 -14.80 7.88
C GLN A 267 11.09 -15.86 7.55
N GLY A 268 11.52 -17.09 7.33
CA GLY A 268 10.65 -18.20 7.01
C GLY A 268 11.21 -19.52 7.53
N ARG A 269 10.50 -20.64 7.27
CA ARG A 269 10.93 -21.99 7.70
C ARG A 269 12.31 -22.40 7.16
N GLY A 270 12.74 -21.82 6.03
CA GLY A 270 14.06 -22.03 5.41
C GLY A 270 15.15 -21.08 5.88
N GLY A 271 14.88 -20.22 6.87
CA GLY A 271 15.79 -19.16 7.32
C GLY A 271 15.51 -17.81 6.66
N TYR A 272 16.51 -16.93 6.66
CA TYR A 272 16.41 -15.60 6.07
C TYR A 272 16.49 -15.66 4.54
N ASP A 273 15.48 -15.10 3.87
CA ASP A 273 15.47 -14.88 2.42
C ASP A 273 15.47 -13.39 2.14
N GLN A 274 16.61 -12.87 1.71
CA GLN A 274 16.81 -11.47 1.35
C GLN A 274 15.83 -10.97 0.28
N ARG A 275 15.37 -11.83 -0.62
CA ARG A 275 14.41 -11.50 -1.66
C ARG A 275 13.01 -11.19 -1.09
N ARG A 276 12.76 -11.57 0.16
CA ARG A 276 11.54 -11.36 0.92
C ARG A 276 11.70 -10.40 2.09
N ASP A 277 12.81 -9.68 2.17
CA ASP A 277 13.02 -8.60 3.14
C ASP A 277 12.56 -7.28 2.53
N TRP A 278 11.41 -6.76 2.98
CA TRP A 278 10.79 -5.56 2.41
C TRP A 278 11.70 -4.35 2.48
N PHE A 279 12.19 -4.01 3.67
CA PHE A 279 13.06 -2.85 3.85
C PHE A 279 14.33 -2.95 3.00
N PHE A 280 14.96 -4.11 3.00
CA PHE A 280 16.15 -4.34 2.18
C PHE A 280 15.86 -4.13 0.69
N GLN A 281 14.75 -4.66 0.17
CA GLN A 281 14.41 -4.55 -1.24
C GLN A 281 13.98 -3.12 -1.62
N ASN A 282 13.28 -2.40 -0.75
CA ASN A 282 12.98 -0.98 -0.96
C ASN A 282 14.27 -0.13 -1.02
N VAL A 283 15.24 -0.41 -0.15
CA VAL A 283 16.56 0.25 -0.19
C VAL A 283 17.33 -0.11 -1.48
N ARG A 284 17.28 -1.36 -1.95
CA ARG A 284 17.87 -1.76 -3.24
C ARG A 284 17.26 -0.99 -4.39
N LEU A 285 15.94 -0.92 -4.44
CA LEU A 285 15.22 -0.17 -5.48
C LEU A 285 15.61 1.32 -5.47
N MET A 286 15.61 1.94 -4.29
CA MET A 286 16.03 3.34 -4.12
C MET A 286 17.45 3.56 -4.67
N LYS A 287 18.40 2.66 -4.35
CA LYS A 287 19.78 2.75 -4.84
C LYS A 287 19.86 2.63 -6.37
N ALA A 288 19.15 1.67 -6.96
CA ALA A 288 19.11 1.47 -8.42
C ALA A 288 18.53 2.72 -9.13
N LEU A 289 17.41 3.26 -8.61
CA LEU A 289 16.80 4.48 -9.13
C LEU A 289 17.76 5.68 -9.03
N THR A 290 18.40 5.86 -7.87
CA THR A 290 19.34 6.98 -7.64
C THR A 290 20.56 6.87 -8.57
N ALA A 291 21.14 5.67 -8.68
CA ALA A 291 22.31 5.43 -9.56
C ALA A 291 21.97 5.70 -11.04
N LYS A 292 20.72 5.43 -11.44
CA LYS A 292 20.22 5.69 -12.80
C LYS A 292 19.82 7.16 -13.02
N GLY A 293 19.89 8.00 -11.96
CA GLY A 293 19.57 9.43 -12.03
C GLY A 293 18.07 9.73 -12.06
N TYR A 294 17.23 8.84 -11.52
CA TYR A 294 15.80 9.15 -11.35
C TYR A 294 15.59 10.24 -10.30
N ASP A 295 14.48 10.95 -10.43
CA ASP A 295 13.98 11.86 -9.41
C ASP A 295 13.29 11.03 -8.31
N VAL A 296 14.05 10.66 -7.28
CA VAL A 296 13.62 9.78 -6.19
C VAL A 296 13.82 10.46 -4.83
N ASN A 297 12.82 10.38 -3.99
CA ASN A 297 12.92 10.70 -2.57
C ASN A 297 12.47 9.52 -1.72
N TYR A 298 12.87 9.50 -0.46
CA TYR A 298 12.54 8.41 0.43
C TYR A 298 12.46 8.84 1.90
N ALA A 299 11.68 8.11 2.67
CA ALA A 299 11.59 8.26 4.12
C ALA A 299 11.67 6.88 4.78
N TRP A 300 12.75 6.65 5.50
CA TRP A 300 12.98 5.41 6.23
C TRP A 300 12.71 5.61 7.72
N GLY A 301 11.73 4.89 8.25
CA GLY A 301 11.35 4.94 9.65
C GLY A 301 11.70 3.67 10.42
N MET A 302 11.07 3.53 11.58
CA MET A 302 11.16 2.36 12.44
C MET A 302 9.86 1.54 12.44
N ASN A 303 8.86 1.93 11.62
CA ASN A 303 7.58 1.23 11.55
C ASN A 303 7.72 -0.20 11.05
N THR A 304 6.73 -1.01 11.40
CA THR A 304 6.50 -2.35 10.87
C THR A 304 5.76 -2.28 9.52
N HIS A 305 5.47 -3.43 8.91
CA HIS A 305 4.66 -3.48 7.69
C HIS A 305 3.27 -2.91 7.94
N GLY A 306 2.99 -1.72 7.43
CA GLY A 306 1.72 -1.04 7.62
C GLY A 306 1.79 0.47 7.30
N GLN A 307 0.64 1.13 7.39
CA GLN A 307 0.49 2.51 6.95
C GLN A 307 0.62 3.54 8.08
N ARG A 308 0.98 3.11 9.29
CA ARG A 308 1.04 3.99 10.47
C ARG A 308 2.07 5.11 10.37
N MET A 309 3.15 4.91 9.62
CA MET A 309 4.06 6.00 9.26
C MET A 309 3.62 6.69 7.96
N GLY A 310 3.22 5.91 6.95
CA GLY A 310 2.86 6.44 5.62
C GLY A 310 1.69 7.40 5.66
N GLY A 311 0.69 7.16 6.53
CA GLY A 311 -0.46 8.06 6.69
C GLY A 311 -0.08 9.45 7.19
N PRO A 312 0.56 9.58 8.36
CA PRO A 312 1.07 10.87 8.85
C PRO A 312 2.00 11.59 7.89
N MET A 313 2.73 10.85 7.06
CA MET A 313 3.65 11.42 6.06
C MET A 313 3.00 11.73 4.71
N LEU A 314 1.76 11.32 4.48
CA LEU A 314 1.10 11.53 3.19
C LEU A 314 1.13 12.99 2.74
N PRO A 315 0.88 14.01 3.60
CA PRO A 315 0.99 15.41 3.19
C PRO A 315 2.35 15.76 2.58
N GLU A 316 3.44 15.37 3.24
CA GLU A 316 4.80 15.68 2.77
C GLU A 316 5.15 14.91 1.48
N MET A 317 4.73 13.65 1.37
CA MET A 317 4.94 12.86 0.16
C MET A 317 4.19 13.49 -1.03
N MET A 318 2.97 13.96 -0.83
CA MET A 318 2.18 14.62 -1.87
C MET A 318 2.79 15.96 -2.27
N ARG A 319 3.22 16.80 -1.32
CA ARG A 319 3.95 18.05 -1.61
C ARG A 319 5.18 17.80 -2.46
N TRP A 320 5.97 16.82 -2.09
CA TRP A 320 7.19 16.52 -2.83
C TRP A 320 6.90 16.01 -4.25
N LEU A 321 5.93 15.13 -4.43
CA LEU A 321 5.55 14.61 -5.75
C LEU A 321 5.05 15.71 -6.68
N TRP A 322 4.35 16.71 -6.14
CA TRP A 322 3.73 17.81 -6.89
C TRP A 322 4.46 19.16 -6.73
N ARG A 323 5.69 19.17 -6.19
CA ARG A 323 6.43 20.36 -5.82
C ARG A 323 6.70 21.37 -6.95
N ASP A 324 6.58 20.93 -8.19
CA ASP A 324 6.81 21.74 -9.39
C ASP A 324 5.53 22.10 -10.16
N HIS A 325 4.35 21.88 -9.54
CA HIS A 325 3.13 22.36 -10.14
C HIS A 325 3.10 23.90 -10.14
N ALA A 326 2.59 24.47 -11.24
CA ALA A 326 2.42 25.91 -11.32
C ALA A 326 1.33 26.37 -10.35
N VAL A 327 1.67 27.30 -9.46
CA VAL A 327 0.70 27.96 -8.57
C VAL A 327 0.34 29.30 -9.21
N SER A 328 -0.92 29.45 -9.61
CA SER A 328 -1.41 30.74 -10.11
C SER A 328 -1.46 31.76 -8.99
N THR A 329 -0.98 32.97 -9.25
CA THR A 329 -1.18 34.14 -8.40
C THR A 329 -2.35 34.98 -8.89
N ASP A 330 -3.01 34.60 -9.97
CA ASP A 330 -4.19 35.29 -10.49
C ASP A 330 -5.39 35.06 -9.56
N VAL A 331 -6.01 36.12 -9.12
CA VAL A 331 -7.22 36.07 -8.29
C VAL A 331 -8.43 35.43 -9.00
N THR A 332 -8.34 35.27 -10.31
CA THR A 332 -9.37 34.59 -11.13
C THR A 332 -9.13 33.11 -11.33
N ASP A 333 -8.07 32.53 -10.75
CA ASP A 333 -7.83 31.10 -10.85
C ASP A 333 -8.97 30.27 -10.21
N THR A 334 -9.03 28.97 -10.51
CA THR A 334 -10.14 28.10 -10.06
C THR A 334 -10.24 28.00 -8.55
N VAL A 335 -9.13 28.09 -7.81
CA VAL A 335 -9.13 28.08 -6.35
C VAL A 335 -9.84 29.30 -5.82
N GLU A 336 -9.44 30.49 -6.27
CA GLU A 336 -10.07 31.75 -5.85
C GLU A 336 -11.54 31.84 -6.26
N ARG A 337 -11.86 31.42 -7.48
CA ARG A 337 -13.26 31.42 -7.95
C ARG A 337 -14.16 30.52 -7.11
N SER A 338 -13.69 29.35 -6.71
CA SER A 338 -14.49 28.43 -5.89
C SER A 338 -14.73 28.96 -4.47
N PHE A 339 -13.83 29.79 -3.91
CA PHE A 339 -14.04 30.44 -2.60
C PHE A 339 -14.95 31.64 -2.67
N ASN A 340 -14.83 32.40 -3.74
CA ASN A 340 -15.59 33.67 -3.91
C ASN A 340 -16.94 33.45 -4.61
N ALA A 341 -17.22 32.24 -5.06
CA ALA A 341 -18.53 31.93 -5.68
C ALA A 341 -19.67 32.15 -4.67
N PRO A 342 -20.72 32.91 -5.02
CA PRO A 342 -21.84 33.11 -4.14
C PRO A 342 -22.47 31.77 -3.77
N LYS A 343 -22.58 31.46 -2.47
CA LYS A 343 -23.26 30.26 -1.98
C LYS A 343 -24.66 30.21 -2.61
N LYS A 344 -24.93 29.23 -3.45
CA LYS A 344 -26.29 28.99 -3.94
C LYS A 344 -27.17 28.84 -2.72
N LYS A 345 -28.14 29.75 -2.54
CA LYS A 345 -29.18 29.60 -1.53
C LYS A 345 -29.84 28.24 -1.80
N GLN A 346 -29.75 27.35 -0.84
CA GLN A 346 -30.56 26.14 -0.86
C GLN A 346 -32.03 26.63 -0.82
N VAL A 347 -32.77 26.31 -1.89
CA VAL A 347 -34.22 26.51 -1.98
C VAL A 347 -34.89 25.28 -1.43
#